data_3fdf8c15a864adec67f4a82e51b1d065
#
_entry.id   3fdf8c15a864adec67f4a82e51b1d065
#
_cell.length_a   1.000
_cell.length_b   1.000
_cell.length_c   1.000
_cell.angle_alpha   90.00
_cell.angle_beta   90.00
_cell.angle_gamma   90.00
#
_symmetry.space_group_name_H-M   'P 1'
#
loop_
_entity.id
_entity.type
_entity.pdbx_description
1 polymer ?
#
loop_
_entity_poly.entity_id
_entity_poly.type
_entity_poly.pdbx_seq_one_letter_code
_entity_poly.pdbx_strand_id
1 'polypeptide(L)'
;MLKQNKLFRGVILLLLLLLSGCSQNDGYATSEVATNVEPVVINGHTLPSKPDPKINNSTLLGIDSNNNGVRDDVEIWIYQTYKDKHPIYIDIAMQAGRAWQKVLEDPTKAKEIHIAVSAPMYCEGYYKSYANKYGDALLVKQEITSKFFRREVVFNTKDRLKAYWQYDTLLSGDTYTIPWSNELKAYCDFNTSKYE
;
A
#
# COMPACT_ATOMS: atom_id res chain seq x y z
N MET A 1 56.71 -42.02 18.31
CA MET A 1 56.44 -43.29 19.01
C MET A 1 55.17 -43.90 18.40
N LEU A 2 55.38 -45.07 17.82
CA LEU A 2 54.41 -45.96 17.21
C LEU A 2 53.37 -46.44 18.20
N LYS A 3 52.13 -46.69 17.74
CA LYS A 3 51.52 -48.03 17.83
C LYS A 3 50.26 -48.11 16.95
N GLN A 4 50.43 -48.96 15.93
CA GLN A 4 49.36 -49.63 15.20
C GLN A 4 48.68 -50.68 16.07
N ASN A 5 47.43 -51.02 15.77
CA ASN A 5 46.92 -52.43 15.71
C ASN A 5 45.47 -52.41 15.20
N LYS A 6 45.25 -52.97 14.10
CA LYS A 6 44.84 -54.32 13.59
C LYS A 6 43.32 -54.42 13.43
N LEU A 7 42.99 -54.48 12.17
CA LEU A 7 42.20 -55.51 11.47
C LEU A 7 41.33 -56.46 12.29
N PHE A 8 40.04 -56.48 11.97
CA PHE A 8 39.31 -57.76 11.91
C PHE A 8 38.44 -57.82 10.65
N ARG A 9 38.75 -58.79 9.81
CA ARG A 9 38.00 -59.28 8.69
C ARG A 9 36.90 -60.21 9.21
N GLY A 10 35.71 -60.10 8.72
CA GLY A 10 34.64 -61.11 8.87
C GLY A 10 33.70 -61.05 7.69
N VAL A 11 33.80 -62.09 6.91
CA VAL A 11 33.15 -62.40 5.65
C VAL A 11 31.81 -63.12 5.93
N ILE A 12 30.84 -63.05 4.93
CA ILE A 12 29.71 -63.96 4.69
C ILE A 12 28.41 -63.48 5.36
N LEU A 13 27.29 -63.28 4.69
CA LEU A 13 26.54 -64.19 3.80
C LEU A 13 25.45 -63.43 3.01
N LEU A 14 25.34 -63.80 1.77
CA LEU A 14 24.33 -63.39 0.78
C LEU A 14 22.97 -63.97 1.20
N LEU A 15 21.93 -63.15 1.32
CA LEU A 15 20.53 -63.58 1.26
C LEU A 15 19.72 -62.59 0.43
N LEU A 16 19.45 -62.97 -0.80
CA LEU A 16 18.50 -62.37 -1.69
C LEU A 16 17.10 -62.69 -1.18
N LEU A 17 16.34 -61.69 -0.74
CA LEU A 17 14.91 -61.76 -0.64
C LEU A 17 14.30 -60.64 -1.47
N LEU A 18 13.77 -61.04 -2.61
CA LEU A 18 12.88 -60.21 -3.45
C LEU A 18 11.58 -60.01 -2.68
N LEU A 19 11.37 -58.79 -2.18
CA LEU A 19 10.06 -58.32 -1.78
C LEU A 19 9.66 -57.20 -2.70
N SER A 20 8.75 -57.51 -3.61
CA SER A 20 7.96 -56.60 -4.41
C SER A 20 7.10 -55.79 -3.46
N GLY A 21 7.57 -54.61 -3.06
CA GLY A 21 6.81 -53.61 -2.35
C GLY A 21 6.15 -52.66 -3.35
N CYS A 22 4.84 -52.82 -3.56
CA CYS A 22 4.02 -51.78 -4.18
C CYS A 22 4.24 -50.47 -3.44
N SER A 23 4.84 -49.52 -4.08
CA SER A 23 4.85 -48.13 -3.64
C SER A 23 3.45 -47.57 -3.93
N GLN A 24 2.57 -47.57 -2.94
CA GLN A 24 1.40 -46.71 -2.96
C GLN A 24 1.92 -45.27 -2.80
N ASN A 25 1.88 -44.57 -3.90
CA ASN A 25 2.09 -43.13 -3.93
C ASN A 25 0.78 -42.52 -3.38
N ASP A 26 0.67 -42.38 -2.07
CA ASP A 26 -0.35 -41.53 -1.45
C ASP A 26 -0.01 -40.11 -1.77
N GLY A 27 -0.44 -39.68 -2.96
CA GLY A 27 -0.50 -38.27 -3.33
C GLY A 27 -1.48 -37.58 -2.38
N TYR A 28 -0.95 -36.97 -1.31
CA TYR A 28 -1.68 -35.96 -0.60
C TYR A 28 -1.87 -34.79 -1.58
N ALA A 29 -2.99 -34.83 -2.29
CA ALA A 29 -3.53 -33.64 -2.90
C ALA A 29 -3.90 -32.70 -1.76
N THR A 30 -3.02 -31.75 -1.44
CA THR A 30 -3.41 -30.56 -0.72
C THR A 30 -4.42 -29.85 -1.60
N SER A 31 -5.70 -30.13 -1.37
CA SER A 31 -6.75 -29.28 -1.89
C SER A 31 -6.53 -27.92 -1.23
N GLU A 32 -5.93 -26.98 -1.96
CA GLU A 32 -6.09 -25.57 -1.65
C GLU A 32 -7.59 -25.32 -1.66
N VAL A 33 -8.17 -25.23 -0.48
CA VAL A 33 -9.51 -24.71 -0.30
C VAL A 33 -9.41 -23.24 -0.72
N ALA A 34 -9.68 -22.98 -1.98
CA ALA A 34 -9.93 -21.64 -2.45
C ALA A 34 -11.11 -21.13 -1.63
N THR A 35 -10.82 -20.43 -0.55
CA THR A 35 -11.84 -19.68 0.19
C THR A 35 -12.37 -18.64 -0.77
N ASN A 36 -13.55 -18.89 -1.28
CA ASN A 36 -14.28 -17.98 -2.15
C ASN A 36 -14.72 -16.80 -1.27
N VAL A 37 -13.78 -15.90 -0.97
CA VAL A 37 -14.06 -14.66 -0.23
C VAL A 37 -14.78 -13.76 -1.21
N GLU A 38 -16.07 -13.52 -0.97
CA GLU A 38 -16.82 -12.59 -1.80
C GLU A 38 -16.14 -11.21 -1.79
N PRO A 39 -16.06 -10.55 -2.96
CA PRO A 39 -15.43 -9.25 -3.05
C PRO A 39 -16.21 -8.22 -2.20
N VAL A 40 -15.48 -7.46 -1.41
CA VAL A 40 -16.07 -6.38 -0.60
C VAL A 40 -16.33 -5.17 -1.51
N VAL A 41 -17.59 -4.74 -1.57
CA VAL A 41 -18.00 -3.56 -2.35
C VAL A 41 -18.42 -2.44 -1.39
N ILE A 42 -17.80 -1.26 -1.54
CA ILE A 42 -18.14 -0.04 -0.79
C ILE A 42 -18.43 1.09 -1.78
N ASN A 43 -19.61 1.69 -1.67
CA ASN A 43 -20.05 2.79 -2.55
C ASN A 43 -19.92 2.44 -4.05
N GLY A 44 -20.22 1.20 -4.43
CA GLY A 44 -20.13 0.72 -5.81
C GLY A 44 -18.72 0.41 -6.29
N HIS A 45 -17.69 0.56 -5.45
CA HIS A 45 -16.31 0.21 -5.74
C HIS A 45 -15.95 -1.14 -5.11
N THR A 46 -15.41 -2.04 -5.93
CA THR A 46 -14.91 -3.35 -5.48
C THR A 46 -13.50 -3.16 -4.92
N LEU A 47 -13.34 -3.43 -3.63
CA LEU A 47 -12.03 -3.34 -2.98
C LEU A 47 -11.10 -4.47 -3.41
N PRO A 48 -9.80 -4.21 -3.48
CA PRO A 48 -8.80 -5.27 -3.61
C PRO A 48 -8.86 -6.23 -2.41
N SER A 49 -8.36 -7.45 -2.61
CA SER A 49 -8.20 -8.39 -1.50
C SER A 49 -7.19 -7.83 -0.49
N LYS A 50 -7.47 -8.05 0.81
CA LYS A 50 -6.53 -7.61 1.85
C LYS A 50 -5.18 -8.30 1.66
N PRO A 51 -4.09 -7.53 1.45
CA PRO A 51 -2.78 -8.13 1.20
C PRO A 51 -2.22 -8.79 2.46
N ASP A 52 -1.41 -9.86 2.28
CA ASP A 52 -0.63 -10.44 3.37
C ASP A 52 0.33 -9.36 3.93
N PRO A 53 0.28 -9.04 5.23
CA PRO A 53 1.08 -7.96 5.80
C PRO A 53 2.59 -8.18 5.66
N LYS A 54 3.07 -9.44 5.69
CA LYS A 54 4.49 -9.76 5.57
C LYS A 54 4.98 -9.47 4.16
N ILE A 55 4.19 -9.84 3.14
CA ILE A 55 4.53 -9.58 1.74
C ILE A 55 4.38 -8.09 1.43
N ASN A 56 3.25 -7.47 1.82
CA ASN A 56 2.99 -6.05 1.60
C ASN A 56 4.05 -5.13 2.23
N ASN A 57 4.61 -5.53 3.36
CA ASN A 57 5.60 -4.73 4.10
C ASN A 57 7.06 -5.12 3.76
N SER A 58 7.30 -6.08 2.85
CA SER A 58 8.64 -6.48 2.43
C SER A 58 9.29 -5.48 1.47
N THR A 59 8.51 -4.59 0.87
CA THR A 59 8.98 -3.54 -0.04
C THR A 59 8.42 -2.17 0.35
N LEU A 60 9.03 -1.10 -0.14
CA LEU A 60 8.51 0.25 0.05
C LEU A 60 7.14 0.42 -0.61
N LEU A 61 6.99 -0.05 -1.84
CA LEU A 61 5.79 0.13 -2.64
C LEU A 61 4.61 -0.71 -2.13
N GLY A 62 4.89 -1.91 -1.57
CA GLY A 62 3.84 -2.85 -1.17
C GLY A 62 3.10 -3.44 -2.37
N ILE A 63 1.84 -3.80 -2.17
CA ILE A 63 0.97 -4.42 -3.18
C ILE A 63 -0.09 -3.41 -3.62
N ASP A 64 -0.19 -3.20 -4.93
CA ASP A 64 -1.25 -2.49 -5.64
C ASP A 64 -1.75 -3.46 -6.73
N SER A 65 -2.70 -4.31 -6.39
CA SER A 65 -3.13 -5.43 -7.22
C SER A 65 -4.01 -5.00 -8.40
N ASN A 66 -4.67 -3.86 -8.29
CA ASN A 66 -5.53 -3.29 -9.33
C ASN A 66 -4.84 -2.18 -10.15
N ASN A 67 -3.58 -1.86 -9.84
CA ASN A 67 -2.74 -0.86 -10.52
C ASN A 67 -3.38 0.53 -10.60
N ASN A 68 -4.07 0.96 -9.53
CA ASN A 68 -4.67 2.28 -9.45
C ASN A 68 -3.75 3.36 -8.86
N GLY A 69 -2.51 2.99 -8.53
CA GLY A 69 -1.48 3.85 -7.94
C GLY A 69 -1.61 4.04 -6.43
N VAL A 70 -2.51 3.30 -5.78
CA VAL A 70 -2.68 3.29 -4.32
C VAL A 70 -2.48 1.88 -3.81
N ARG A 71 -1.60 1.71 -2.86
CA ARG A 71 -1.37 0.41 -2.21
C ARG A 71 -2.66 -0.15 -1.61
N ASP A 72 -2.93 -1.44 -1.82
CA ASP A 72 -4.20 -2.11 -1.45
C ASP A 72 -4.62 -1.89 0.01
N ASP A 73 -3.70 -1.96 0.96
CA ASP A 73 -4.00 -1.73 2.38
C ASP A 73 -4.41 -0.27 2.67
N VAL A 74 -3.84 0.68 1.93
CA VAL A 74 -4.20 2.11 2.01
C VAL A 74 -5.57 2.35 1.39
N GLU A 75 -5.84 1.77 0.21
CA GLU A 75 -7.13 1.84 -0.46
C GLU A 75 -8.26 1.29 0.41
N ILE A 76 -8.08 0.09 0.96
CA ILE A 76 -9.04 -0.54 1.87
C ILE A 76 -9.30 0.37 3.09
N TRP A 77 -8.24 0.93 3.66
CA TRP A 77 -8.37 1.86 4.80
C TRP A 77 -9.18 3.10 4.42
N ILE A 78 -8.92 3.71 3.26
CA ILE A 78 -9.64 4.89 2.78
C ILE A 78 -11.13 4.62 2.65
N TYR A 79 -11.50 3.58 1.92
CA TYR A 79 -12.90 3.26 1.69
C TYR A 79 -13.64 2.88 2.98
N GLN A 80 -13.01 2.11 3.87
CA GLN A 80 -13.60 1.75 5.16
C GLN A 80 -13.78 2.97 6.07
N THR A 81 -12.83 3.91 6.05
CA THR A 81 -12.86 5.10 6.92
C THR A 81 -13.91 6.10 6.45
N TYR A 82 -14.07 6.25 5.14
CA TYR A 82 -14.93 7.30 4.56
C TYR A 82 -16.21 6.78 3.91
N LYS A 83 -16.59 5.50 4.07
CA LYS A 83 -17.78 4.89 3.47
C LYS A 83 -19.08 5.65 3.77
N ASP A 84 -19.21 6.24 4.95
CA ASP A 84 -20.39 6.96 5.44
C ASP A 84 -20.21 8.49 5.36
N LYS A 85 -19.16 8.96 4.67
CA LYS A 85 -18.90 10.38 4.42
C LYS A 85 -19.31 10.76 3.00
N HIS A 86 -19.27 12.06 2.72
CA HIS A 86 -19.44 12.53 1.35
C HIS A 86 -18.38 11.91 0.43
N PRO A 87 -18.72 11.46 -0.80
CA PRO A 87 -17.77 10.75 -1.69
C PRO A 87 -16.47 11.49 -1.96
N ILE A 88 -16.46 12.81 -1.85
CA ILE A 88 -15.25 13.64 -2.02
C ILE A 88 -14.13 13.28 -1.05
N TYR A 89 -14.46 12.73 0.13
CA TYR A 89 -13.46 12.27 1.09
C TYR A 89 -12.62 11.13 0.53
N ILE A 90 -13.28 10.20 -0.18
CA ILE A 90 -12.61 9.07 -0.83
C ILE A 90 -11.73 9.59 -1.97
N ASP A 91 -12.25 10.47 -2.83
CA ASP A 91 -11.49 10.99 -3.97
C ASP A 91 -10.22 11.73 -3.55
N ILE A 92 -10.32 12.62 -2.56
CA ILE A 92 -9.15 13.35 -2.05
C ILE A 92 -8.17 12.39 -1.36
N ALA A 93 -8.66 11.43 -0.58
CA ALA A 93 -7.78 10.46 0.09
C ALA A 93 -7.09 9.52 -0.90
N MET A 94 -7.77 9.08 -1.97
CA MET A 94 -7.17 8.30 -3.06
C MET A 94 -6.12 9.12 -3.82
N GLN A 95 -6.39 10.39 -4.10
CA GLN A 95 -5.40 11.30 -4.65
C GLN A 95 -4.16 11.41 -3.74
N ALA A 96 -4.38 11.54 -2.42
CA ALA A 96 -3.29 11.61 -1.46
C ALA A 96 -2.50 10.28 -1.38
N GLY A 97 -3.17 9.14 -1.50
CA GLY A 97 -2.53 7.82 -1.60
C GLY A 97 -1.58 7.76 -2.80
N ARG A 98 -2.06 8.12 -3.99
CA ARG A 98 -1.23 8.18 -5.22
C ARG A 98 -0.07 9.16 -5.10
N ALA A 99 -0.32 10.31 -4.52
CA ALA A 99 0.71 11.34 -4.33
C ALA A 99 1.86 10.88 -3.42
N TRP A 100 1.53 10.27 -2.29
CA TRP A 100 2.52 9.74 -1.36
C TRP A 100 3.22 8.48 -1.87
N GLN A 101 2.56 7.70 -2.75
CA GLN A 101 3.21 6.55 -3.40
C GLN A 101 4.42 6.98 -4.23
N LYS A 102 4.39 8.16 -4.88
CA LYS A 102 5.55 8.74 -5.59
C LYS A 102 6.78 8.96 -4.69
N VAL A 103 6.57 9.27 -3.43
CA VAL A 103 7.67 9.40 -2.45
C VAL A 103 8.29 8.04 -2.15
N LEU A 104 7.48 6.96 -2.14
CA LEU A 104 7.97 5.60 -1.94
C LEU A 104 8.65 5.03 -3.18
N GLU A 105 8.28 5.50 -4.38
CA GLU A 105 8.95 5.14 -5.63
C GLU A 105 10.37 5.69 -5.68
N ASP A 106 10.54 6.97 -5.40
CA ASP A 106 11.86 7.60 -5.37
C ASP A 106 11.88 8.89 -4.50
N PRO A 107 12.22 8.79 -3.22
CA PRO A 107 12.28 9.94 -2.33
C PRO A 107 13.38 10.95 -2.72
N THR A 108 14.36 10.56 -3.57
CA THR A 108 15.43 11.46 -4.00
C THR A 108 14.97 12.52 -4.99
N LYS A 109 13.82 12.29 -5.65
CA LYS A 109 13.19 13.21 -6.58
C LYS A 109 12.30 14.27 -5.90
N ALA A 110 12.53 14.54 -4.63
CA ALA A 110 11.69 15.40 -3.81
C ALA A 110 11.34 16.73 -4.51
N LYS A 111 12.31 17.43 -5.10
CA LYS A 111 12.09 18.71 -5.78
C LYS A 111 11.27 18.60 -7.08
N GLU A 112 11.30 17.45 -7.73
CA GLU A 112 10.53 17.20 -8.95
C GLU A 112 9.08 16.87 -8.64
N ILE A 113 8.85 16.12 -7.56
CA ILE A 113 7.52 15.57 -7.24
C ILE A 113 6.75 16.41 -6.20
N HIS A 114 7.36 17.41 -5.53
CA HIS A 114 6.74 18.11 -4.40
C HIS A 114 5.39 18.75 -4.72
N ILE A 115 5.21 19.28 -5.94
CA ILE A 115 3.92 19.86 -6.37
C ILE A 115 2.85 18.76 -6.43
N ALA A 116 3.17 17.62 -7.05
CA ALA A 116 2.25 16.49 -7.13
C ALA A 116 1.91 15.93 -5.75
N VAL A 117 2.90 15.90 -4.84
CA VAL A 117 2.72 15.44 -3.45
C VAL A 117 1.88 16.43 -2.63
N SER A 118 1.97 17.72 -2.93
CA SER A 118 1.18 18.77 -2.26
C SER A 118 -0.22 18.95 -2.86
N ALA A 119 -0.45 18.50 -4.08
CA ALA A 119 -1.70 18.68 -4.80
C ALA A 119 -2.96 18.22 -4.02
N PRO A 120 -2.97 17.08 -3.31
CA PRO A 120 -4.15 16.66 -2.53
C PRO A 120 -4.49 17.64 -1.42
N MET A 121 -3.49 18.26 -0.78
CA MET A 121 -3.71 19.28 0.25
C MET A 121 -4.33 20.56 -0.35
N TYR A 122 -3.91 20.96 -1.55
CA TYR A 122 -4.50 22.09 -2.26
C TYR A 122 -5.94 21.81 -2.68
N CYS A 123 -6.21 20.62 -3.23
CA CYS A 123 -7.55 20.16 -3.56
C CYS A 123 -8.46 20.12 -2.31
N GLU A 124 -7.98 19.55 -1.21
CA GLU A 124 -8.69 19.56 0.07
C GLU A 124 -8.99 20.98 0.54
N GLY A 125 -8.00 21.89 0.45
CA GLY A 125 -8.14 23.30 0.81
C GLY A 125 -9.24 24.01 0.02
N TYR A 126 -9.39 23.69 -1.27
CA TYR A 126 -10.49 24.20 -2.08
C TYR A 126 -11.84 23.81 -1.49
N TYR A 127 -12.09 22.53 -1.21
CA TYR A 127 -13.36 22.06 -0.69
C TYR A 127 -13.59 22.35 0.79
N LYS A 128 -12.56 22.66 1.55
CA LYS A 128 -12.68 23.15 2.94
C LYS A 128 -13.06 24.61 3.05
N SER A 129 -12.62 25.44 2.11
CA SER A 129 -12.68 26.89 2.28
C SER A 129 -13.32 27.64 1.12
N TYR A 130 -13.24 27.11 -0.10
CA TYR A 130 -13.58 27.82 -1.32
C TYR A 130 -14.88 27.40 -1.95
N ALA A 131 -15.15 26.11 -2.02
CA ALA A 131 -16.39 25.58 -2.60
C ALA A 131 -17.64 26.11 -1.90
N ASN A 132 -17.49 26.65 -0.70
CA ASN A 132 -18.60 27.20 0.11
C ASN A 132 -18.93 28.66 -0.12
N LYS A 133 -18.24 29.35 -1.01
CA LYS A 133 -18.49 30.76 -1.26
C LYS A 133 -19.91 31.05 -1.75
N TYR A 134 -20.62 30.02 -2.21
CA TYR A 134 -21.94 30.13 -2.86
C TYR A 134 -23.11 29.49 -2.09
N GLY A 135 -22.97 29.30 -0.78
CA GLY A 135 -24.03 28.75 0.08
C GLY A 135 -23.83 27.26 0.33
N ASP A 136 -24.26 26.77 1.39
CA ASP A 136 -24.37 25.41 1.87
C ASP A 136 -23.09 24.66 2.23
N ALA A 137 -23.06 24.30 3.48
CA ALA A 137 -22.21 23.36 4.22
C ALA A 137 -20.92 22.90 3.53
N LEU A 138 -19.80 23.25 4.13
CA LEU A 138 -18.46 22.70 3.82
C LEU A 138 -18.55 21.23 3.44
N LEU A 139 -18.20 20.87 2.20
CA LEU A 139 -18.16 19.47 1.78
C LEU A 139 -17.13 18.70 2.59
N VAL A 140 -15.99 19.33 2.88
CA VAL A 140 -14.93 18.75 3.70
C VAL A 140 -14.89 19.46 5.06
N LYS A 141 -15.35 18.78 6.09
CA LYS A 141 -15.40 19.29 7.47
C LYS A 141 -14.21 18.85 8.33
N GLN A 142 -13.53 17.79 7.92
CA GLN A 142 -12.42 17.20 8.65
C GLN A 142 -11.21 17.11 7.71
N GLU A 143 -10.02 17.20 8.27
CA GLU A 143 -8.78 17.04 7.51
C GLU A 143 -8.63 15.60 7.01
N ILE A 144 -8.50 15.45 5.69
CA ILE A 144 -8.33 14.17 5.00
C ILE A 144 -6.84 13.83 4.87
N THR A 145 -6.03 14.82 4.43
CA THR A 145 -4.58 14.67 4.23
C THR A 145 -3.79 14.83 5.53
N SER A 146 -4.36 14.34 6.63
CA SER A 146 -3.87 14.55 7.99
C SER A 146 -2.50 13.92 8.24
N LYS A 147 -1.83 14.38 9.31
CA LYS A 147 -0.60 13.76 9.81
C LYS A 147 -0.80 12.27 10.14
N PHE A 148 -1.97 11.91 10.67
CA PHE A 148 -2.31 10.51 10.95
C PHE A 148 -2.36 9.69 9.66
N PHE A 149 -3.12 10.12 8.65
CA PHE A 149 -3.17 9.42 7.36
C PHE A 149 -1.77 9.23 6.76
N ARG A 150 -0.97 10.27 6.75
CA ARG A 150 0.38 10.19 6.23
C ARG A 150 1.25 9.20 7.00
N ARG A 151 1.33 9.30 8.34
CA ARG A 151 2.29 8.53 9.14
C ARG A 151 1.84 7.13 9.48
N GLU A 152 0.56 6.96 9.81
CA GLU A 152 0.05 5.69 10.33
C GLU A 152 -0.55 4.80 9.24
N VAL A 153 -0.97 5.39 8.11
CA VAL A 153 -1.58 4.63 7.02
C VAL A 153 -0.60 4.47 5.85
N VAL A 154 -0.06 5.56 5.32
CA VAL A 154 0.83 5.48 4.14
C VAL A 154 2.24 5.06 4.52
N PHE A 155 2.90 5.76 5.45
CA PHE A 155 4.28 5.47 5.87
C PHE A 155 4.33 4.57 7.11
N ASN A 156 3.53 3.53 7.13
CA ASN A 156 3.23 2.64 8.26
C ASN A 156 4.35 1.65 8.64
N THR A 157 5.49 1.66 7.96
CA THR A 157 6.68 0.87 8.32
C THR A 157 7.89 1.78 8.55
N LYS A 158 8.91 1.25 9.24
CA LYS A 158 10.17 2.01 9.48
C LYS A 158 10.84 2.45 8.18
N ASP A 159 10.86 1.59 7.17
CA ASP A 159 11.52 1.89 5.89
C ASP A 159 10.74 2.91 5.08
N ARG A 160 9.39 2.80 5.05
CA ARG A 160 8.52 3.82 4.44
C ARG A 160 8.64 5.16 5.14
N LEU A 161 8.69 5.16 6.47
CA LEU A 161 8.88 6.40 7.23
C LEU A 161 10.27 7.01 6.98
N LYS A 162 11.32 6.18 6.81
CA LYS A 162 12.66 6.65 6.42
C LYS A 162 12.65 7.29 5.03
N ALA A 163 11.95 6.72 4.06
CA ALA A 163 11.77 7.32 2.73
C ALA A 163 11.07 8.69 2.82
N TYR A 164 10.02 8.79 3.64
CA TYR A 164 9.37 10.08 3.92
C TYR A 164 10.35 11.11 4.51
N TRP A 165 11.16 10.74 5.51
CA TRP A 165 12.13 11.66 6.09
C TRP A 165 13.22 12.09 5.10
N GLN A 166 13.65 11.20 4.21
CA GLN A 166 14.58 11.54 3.14
C GLN A 166 13.97 12.59 2.20
N TYR A 167 12.73 12.37 1.75
CA TYR A 167 11.98 13.33 0.95
C TYR A 167 11.85 14.70 1.64
N ASP A 168 11.40 14.71 2.89
CA ASP A 168 11.19 15.92 3.69
C ASP A 168 12.49 16.71 3.90
N THR A 169 13.58 16.00 4.19
CA THR A 169 14.92 16.60 4.36
C THR A 169 15.41 17.29 3.09
N LEU A 170 15.18 16.69 1.92
CA LEU A 170 15.60 17.26 0.63
C LEU A 170 14.81 18.52 0.24
N LEU A 171 13.66 18.76 0.84
CA LEU A 171 12.87 19.97 0.67
C LEU A 171 13.19 21.05 1.72
N SER A 172 13.90 20.68 2.78
CA SER A 172 14.20 21.60 3.88
C SER A 172 15.09 22.75 3.42
N GLY A 173 14.71 23.97 3.81
CA GLY A 173 15.44 25.20 3.44
C GLY A 173 15.04 25.83 2.11
N ASP A 174 14.24 25.16 1.29
CA ASP A 174 13.67 25.73 0.07
C ASP A 174 12.38 26.50 0.38
N THR A 175 12.05 27.47 -0.47
CA THR A 175 10.79 28.22 -0.41
C THR A 175 9.90 27.80 -1.55
N TYR A 176 8.66 27.43 -1.23
CA TYR A 176 7.67 27.00 -2.21
C TYR A 176 6.48 27.96 -2.23
N THR A 177 6.03 28.31 -3.43
CA THR A 177 4.85 29.16 -3.60
C THR A 177 3.59 28.33 -3.37
N ILE A 178 2.71 28.82 -2.51
CA ILE A 178 1.37 28.25 -2.36
C ILE A 178 0.50 28.82 -3.48
N PRO A 179 -0.28 27.99 -4.21
CA PRO A 179 -1.19 28.45 -5.25
C PRO A 179 -2.23 29.43 -4.71
N TRP A 180 -2.66 30.36 -5.56
CA TRP A 180 -3.77 31.23 -5.22
C TRP A 180 -5.05 30.43 -5.00
N SER A 181 -5.89 30.92 -4.17
CA SER A 181 -7.10 30.23 -3.74
C SER A 181 -8.08 29.90 -4.87
N ASN A 182 -8.13 30.69 -5.94
CA ASN A 182 -8.91 30.41 -7.15
C ASN A 182 -8.28 29.34 -8.05
N GLU A 183 -7.03 28.93 -7.80
CA GLU A 183 -6.30 27.92 -8.56
C GLU A 183 -6.35 26.55 -7.88
N LEU A 184 -6.71 26.48 -6.60
CA LEU A 184 -6.64 25.26 -5.79
C LEU A 184 -7.43 24.08 -6.39
N LYS A 185 -8.56 24.36 -7.05
CA LYS A 185 -9.38 23.34 -7.70
C LYS A 185 -8.65 22.60 -8.81
N ALA A 186 -7.77 23.27 -9.54
CA ALA A 186 -6.99 22.69 -10.62
C ALA A 186 -6.00 21.59 -10.16
N TYR A 187 -5.76 21.49 -8.86
CA TYR A 187 -4.90 20.47 -8.27
C TYR A 187 -5.64 19.16 -7.93
N CYS A 188 -6.96 19.11 -8.12
CA CYS A 188 -7.70 17.86 -7.98
C CYS A 188 -7.46 16.97 -9.21
N ASP A 189 -7.13 15.69 -9.00
CA ASP A 189 -6.86 14.73 -10.08
C ASP A 189 -8.09 13.89 -10.48
N PHE A 190 -9.26 14.26 -10.00
CA PHE A 190 -10.54 13.62 -10.26
C PHE A 190 -11.55 14.58 -10.89
N ASN A 191 -12.66 14.03 -11.41
CA ASN A 191 -13.73 14.86 -11.98
C ASN A 191 -14.45 15.64 -10.88
N THR A 192 -14.16 16.95 -10.79
CA THR A 192 -14.74 17.85 -9.79
C THR A 192 -16.19 18.25 -10.08
N SER A 193 -16.64 18.15 -11.35
CA SER A 193 -18.00 18.56 -11.74
C SER A 193 -19.11 17.73 -11.09
N LYS A 194 -18.79 16.56 -10.56
CA LYS A 194 -19.73 15.73 -9.79
C LYS A 194 -20.04 16.29 -8.39
N TYR A 195 -19.35 17.36 -7.99
CA TYR A 195 -19.49 18.00 -6.68
C TYR A 195 -19.94 19.47 -6.74
N GLU A 196 -20.36 19.91 -7.92
CA GLU A 196 -20.80 21.29 -8.21
C GLU A 196 -22.30 21.43 -8.40
#